data_7b4c0f7eaa19325f9ba126098e933fe9
#
_entry.id   7b4c0f7eaa19325f9ba126098e933fe9
#
_cell.length_a   1.000
_cell.length_b   1.000
_cell.length_c   1.000
_cell.angle_alpha   90.00
_cell.angle_beta   90.00
_cell.angle_gamma   90.00
#
_symmetry.space_group_name_H-M   'P 1'
#
loop_
_entity.id
_entity.type
_entity.pdbx_description
1 polymer ?
#
loop_
_entity_poly.entity_id
_entity_poly.type
_entity_poly.pdbx_seq_one_letter_code
_entity_poly.pdbx_strand_id
1 'polypeptide(L)'
;MVAYAIKTPPQHGTWPEILDLWRAADDIDVFESAWTMDHFYPLVPPLDGTELESWTMLAALAQATRRLRLGCMVNGMHLRHPAVTANMAATLDHIAGGRFQLGLGAGWFQPEADAYGIPLGTLTERFDRFDEGVEVIVSLLTRTRTTFAGRYYRITDARCEPKPVQDRIPIVIGGRGPRRTLRTVARWADHWDMTRPEDTGEWTRLDAVLREHCAAIGRDPAEIRRSVHLWWATDDDPAALADTAAGLAAAGVDLVVFSMRAPYDARRLEPLAAALAA
;
A
#
# COMPACT_ATOMS: atom_id res chain seq x y z
N MET A 1 14.83 6.90 -13.07
CA MET A 1 13.78 7.93 -13.24
C MET A 1 12.74 7.65 -12.18
N VAL A 2 12.29 8.66 -11.43
CA VAL A 2 11.24 8.50 -10.41
C VAL A 2 9.90 8.20 -11.09
N ALA A 3 9.09 7.33 -10.49
CA ALA A 3 7.73 7.07 -10.93
C ALA A 3 6.72 7.84 -10.07
N TYR A 4 5.50 8.00 -10.57
CA TYR A 4 4.44 8.70 -9.88
C TYR A 4 3.18 7.87 -9.76
N ALA A 5 2.46 8.07 -8.68
CA ALA A 5 1.20 7.38 -8.40
C ALA A 5 0.18 8.32 -7.76
N ILE A 6 -1.08 7.95 -7.86
CA ILE A 6 -2.14 8.58 -7.08
C ILE A 6 -2.61 7.64 -5.96
N LYS A 7 -3.12 8.21 -4.87
CA LYS A 7 -3.83 7.48 -3.83
C LYS A 7 -5.14 8.20 -3.52
N THR A 8 -6.22 7.42 -3.54
CA THR A 8 -7.58 7.87 -3.24
C THR A 8 -8.10 7.11 -2.02
N PRO A 9 -7.86 7.61 -0.80
CA PRO A 9 -8.51 7.05 0.39
C PRO A 9 -10.03 7.03 0.18
N PRO A 10 -10.75 5.90 0.43
CA PRO A 10 -12.20 5.82 0.11
C PRO A 10 -13.11 6.69 0.98
N GLN A 11 -12.53 7.52 1.84
CA GLN A 11 -13.24 8.38 2.79
C GLN A 11 -13.81 9.64 2.14
N HIS A 12 -15.03 9.99 2.52
CA HIS A 12 -15.77 11.20 2.11
C HIS A 12 -16.03 11.34 0.61
N GLY A 13 -15.54 10.40 -0.22
CA GLY A 13 -15.80 10.37 -1.65
C GLY A 13 -16.98 9.48 -2.01
N THR A 14 -17.47 9.65 -3.22
CA THR A 14 -18.49 8.78 -3.81
C THR A 14 -17.83 7.78 -4.78
N TRP A 15 -18.51 6.65 -5.00
CA TRP A 15 -18.05 5.66 -5.98
C TRP A 15 -17.85 6.25 -7.39
N PRO A 16 -18.79 7.04 -7.96
CA PRO A 16 -18.59 7.66 -9.27
C PRO A 16 -17.35 8.54 -9.35
N GLU A 17 -17.11 9.40 -8.33
CA GLU A 17 -15.93 10.27 -8.31
C GLU A 17 -14.62 9.48 -8.34
N ILE A 18 -14.51 8.43 -7.52
CA ILE A 18 -13.31 7.58 -7.48
C ILE A 18 -13.13 6.84 -8.80
N LEU A 19 -14.20 6.28 -9.35
CA LEU A 19 -14.19 5.56 -10.62
C LEU A 19 -13.73 6.46 -11.78
N ASP A 20 -14.29 7.66 -11.88
CA ASP A 20 -13.95 8.62 -12.94
C ASP A 20 -12.49 9.08 -12.83
N LEU A 21 -12.02 9.32 -11.61
CA LEU A 21 -10.63 9.70 -11.36
C LEU A 21 -9.65 8.58 -11.73
N TRP A 22 -9.95 7.32 -11.39
CA TRP A 22 -9.07 6.20 -11.73
C TRP A 22 -9.03 5.95 -13.24
N ARG A 23 -10.15 6.09 -13.94
CA ARG A 23 -10.19 6.01 -15.41
C ARG A 23 -9.36 7.11 -16.06
N ALA A 24 -9.53 8.34 -15.61
CA ALA A 24 -8.72 9.45 -16.10
C ALA A 24 -7.22 9.24 -15.84
N ALA A 25 -6.84 8.75 -14.65
CA ALA A 25 -5.45 8.42 -14.35
C ALA A 25 -4.90 7.26 -15.20
N ASP A 26 -5.75 6.29 -15.57
CA ASP A 26 -5.36 5.18 -16.45
C ASP A 26 -5.05 5.64 -17.88
N ASP A 27 -5.59 6.76 -18.31
CA ASP A 27 -5.32 7.37 -19.63
C ASP A 27 -4.13 8.36 -19.62
N ILE A 28 -3.54 8.64 -18.44
CA ILE A 28 -2.40 9.57 -18.27
C ILE A 28 -1.12 8.80 -17.97
N ASP A 29 -0.20 8.72 -18.93
CA ASP A 29 0.99 7.87 -18.87
C ASP A 29 1.95 8.15 -17.71
N VAL A 30 1.97 9.37 -17.18
CA VAL A 30 2.85 9.76 -16.09
C VAL A 30 2.55 8.99 -14.79
N PHE A 31 1.31 8.56 -14.58
CA PHE A 31 0.94 7.77 -13.41
C PHE A 31 1.13 6.27 -13.68
N GLU A 32 2.00 5.62 -12.90
CA GLU A 32 2.27 4.19 -13.00
C GLU A 32 1.24 3.34 -12.24
N SER A 33 0.75 3.85 -11.11
CA SER A 33 -0.11 3.08 -10.20
C SER A 33 -1.13 3.95 -9.47
N ALA A 34 -2.18 3.29 -8.97
CA ALA A 34 -3.21 3.92 -8.17
C ALA A 34 -3.53 3.07 -6.92
N TRP A 35 -3.77 3.73 -5.79
CA TRP A 35 -3.83 3.10 -4.48
C TRP A 35 -5.06 3.52 -3.68
N THR A 36 -5.58 2.60 -2.87
CA THR A 36 -6.62 2.87 -1.88
C THR A 36 -6.06 2.80 -0.46
N MET A 37 -6.95 2.77 0.53
CA MET A 37 -6.67 2.64 1.95
C MET A 37 -7.66 1.66 2.58
N ASP A 38 -7.21 0.79 3.48
CA ASP A 38 -8.05 -0.24 4.10
C ASP A 38 -8.45 0.17 5.52
N HIS A 39 -9.51 0.97 5.59
CA HIS A 39 -10.20 1.36 6.81
C HIS A 39 -11.71 1.24 6.62
N PHE A 40 -12.47 1.18 7.72
CA PHE A 40 -13.93 1.14 7.73
C PHE A 40 -14.53 2.45 8.25
N TYR A 41 -13.69 3.34 8.76
CA TYR A 41 -14.02 4.69 9.20
C TYR A 41 -13.08 5.70 8.58
N PRO A 42 -13.57 6.93 8.31
CA PRO A 42 -12.69 8.03 7.92
C PRO A 42 -11.61 8.31 8.97
N LEU A 43 -10.40 8.57 8.51
CA LEU A 43 -9.26 8.95 9.36
C LEU A 43 -9.13 10.46 9.53
N VAL A 44 -9.91 11.23 8.76
CA VAL A 44 -9.96 12.69 8.85
C VAL A 44 -11.41 13.14 9.07
N PRO A 45 -11.64 14.26 9.79
CA PRO A 45 -12.99 14.76 10.04
C PRO A 45 -13.77 15.06 8.74
N PRO A 46 -15.10 14.87 8.79
CA PRO A 46 -15.91 14.35 9.91
C PRO A 46 -15.74 12.82 10.05
N LEU A 47 -15.51 12.31 11.28
CA LEU A 47 -15.24 10.90 11.53
C LEU A 47 -16.46 9.99 11.39
N ASP A 48 -17.66 10.55 11.32
CA ASP A 48 -18.93 9.89 11.02
C ASP A 48 -19.30 9.97 9.52
N GLY A 49 -18.37 10.39 8.68
CA GLY A 49 -18.53 10.44 7.23
C GLY A 49 -18.51 9.06 6.56
N THR A 50 -18.62 9.07 5.23
CA THR A 50 -18.64 7.83 4.44
C THR A 50 -17.25 7.25 4.25
N GLU A 51 -17.16 5.92 4.25
CA GLU A 51 -15.98 5.14 3.87
C GLU A 51 -16.42 3.95 3.00
N LEU A 52 -15.82 3.75 1.83
CA LEU A 52 -16.08 2.59 1.00
C LEU A 52 -15.08 1.48 1.32
N GLU A 53 -15.53 0.22 1.32
CA GLU A 53 -14.67 -0.92 1.62
C GLU A 53 -13.65 -1.15 0.48
N SER A 54 -12.38 -1.19 0.85
CA SER A 54 -11.26 -1.10 -0.07
C SER A 54 -11.15 -2.28 -1.04
N TRP A 55 -11.28 -3.53 -0.57
CA TRP A 55 -11.08 -4.69 -1.42
C TRP A 55 -12.20 -4.89 -2.44
N THR A 56 -13.44 -4.64 -2.01
CA THR A 56 -14.60 -4.66 -2.93
C THR A 56 -14.45 -3.60 -4.01
N MET A 57 -14.02 -2.40 -3.61
CA MET A 57 -13.78 -1.29 -4.55
C MET A 57 -12.62 -1.60 -5.50
N LEU A 58 -11.49 -2.16 -5.01
CA LEU A 58 -10.34 -2.51 -5.84
C LEU A 58 -10.68 -3.53 -6.92
N ALA A 59 -11.54 -4.50 -6.64
CA ALA A 59 -11.98 -5.47 -7.65
C ALA A 59 -12.72 -4.78 -8.82
N ALA A 60 -13.59 -3.82 -8.52
CA ALA A 60 -14.28 -3.03 -9.54
C ALA A 60 -13.32 -2.09 -10.29
N LEU A 61 -12.40 -1.42 -9.60
CA LEU A 61 -11.40 -0.52 -10.21
C LEU A 61 -10.40 -1.29 -11.10
N ALA A 62 -10.05 -2.53 -10.72
CA ALA A 62 -9.21 -3.39 -11.54
C ALA A 62 -9.83 -3.70 -12.91
N GLN A 63 -11.15 -3.85 -12.96
CA GLN A 63 -11.89 -4.04 -14.24
C GLN A 63 -12.15 -2.73 -14.99
N ALA A 64 -12.15 -1.61 -14.28
CA ALA A 64 -12.39 -0.29 -14.89
C ALA A 64 -11.13 0.33 -15.50
N THR A 65 -9.94 -0.20 -15.20
CA THR A 65 -8.62 0.26 -15.66
C THR A 65 -7.88 -0.83 -16.43
N ARG A 66 -6.91 -0.45 -17.27
CA ARG A 66 -6.18 -1.36 -18.15
C ARG A 66 -4.68 -1.39 -17.91
N ARG A 67 -4.09 -0.25 -17.52
CA ARG A 67 -2.66 -0.01 -17.46
C ARG A 67 -2.13 0.15 -16.03
N LEU A 68 -2.81 0.90 -15.20
CA LEU A 68 -2.37 1.20 -13.84
C LEU A 68 -2.14 -0.07 -13.02
N ARG A 69 -1.00 -0.19 -12.39
CA ARG A 69 -0.85 -1.10 -11.25
C ARG A 69 -1.71 -0.61 -10.11
N LEU A 70 -2.21 -1.52 -9.30
CA LEU A 70 -3.17 -1.15 -8.27
C LEU A 70 -2.99 -1.94 -6.98
N GLY A 71 -3.43 -1.35 -5.88
CA GLY A 71 -3.38 -1.99 -4.57
C GLY A 71 -3.94 -1.11 -3.46
N CYS A 72 -3.78 -1.58 -2.25
CA CYS A 72 -4.07 -0.82 -1.04
C CYS A 72 -2.76 -0.48 -0.32
N MET A 73 -2.58 0.77 0.05
CA MET A 73 -1.47 1.25 0.87
C MET A 73 -2.00 1.73 2.22
N VAL A 74 -2.07 0.85 3.24
CA VAL A 74 -1.81 -0.59 3.25
C VAL A 74 -2.94 -1.33 3.95
N ASN A 75 -3.08 -2.63 3.74
CA ASN A 75 -4.06 -3.46 4.46
C ASN A 75 -3.61 -3.71 5.90
N GLY A 76 -4.52 -3.53 6.85
CA GLY A 76 -4.27 -3.87 8.25
C GLY A 76 -4.29 -5.38 8.50
N MET A 77 -3.18 -5.97 8.95
CA MET A 77 -3.09 -7.42 9.21
C MET A 77 -4.13 -7.93 10.22
N HIS A 78 -4.61 -7.08 11.13
CA HIS A 78 -5.60 -7.43 12.13
C HIS A 78 -7.03 -7.55 11.57
N LEU A 79 -7.32 -6.93 10.42
CA LEU A 79 -8.67 -6.86 9.86
C LEU A 79 -9.12 -8.19 9.22
N ARG A 80 -8.19 -9.03 8.75
CA ARG A 80 -8.50 -10.30 8.08
C ARG A 80 -7.49 -11.38 8.43
N HIS A 81 -7.94 -12.63 8.48
CA HIS A 81 -7.02 -13.77 8.64
C HIS A 81 -6.07 -13.84 7.42
N PRO A 82 -4.73 -14.01 7.60
CA PRO A 82 -3.76 -13.96 6.51
C PRO A 82 -4.02 -14.97 5.39
N ALA A 83 -4.59 -16.14 5.70
CA ALA A 83 -4.97 -17.10 4.67
C ALA A 83 -6.13 -16.60 3.79
N VAL A 84 -7.07 -15.83 4.35
CA VAL A 84 -8.15 -15.18 3.60
C VAL A 84 -7.55 -14.07 2.73
N THR A 85 -6.68 -13.24 3.29
CA THR A 85 -5.97 -12.19 2.55
C THR A 85 -5.19 -12.76 1.36
N ALA A 86 -4.49 -13.89 1.52
CA ALA A 86 -3.77 -14.54 0.43
C ALA A 86 -4.72 -14.98 -0.71
N ASN A 87 -5.87 -15.59 -0.39
CA ASN A 87 -6.86 -15.99 -1.40
C ASN A 87 -7.49 -14.78 -2.11
N MET A 88 -7.80 -13.71 -1.37
CA MET A 88 -8.30 -12.46 -1.95
C MET A 88 -7.26 -11.84 -2.88
N ALA A 89 -5.98 -11.82 -2.47
CA ALA A 89 -4.87 -11.28 -3.27
C ALA A 89 -4.67 -12.06 -4.57
N ALA A 90 -4.67 -13.40 -4.53
CA ALA A 90 -4.58 -14.22 -5.72
C ALA A 90 -5.75 -13.98 -6.68
N THR A 91 -6.98 -13.92 -6.15
CA THR A 91 -8.19 -13.64 -6.94
C THR A 91 -8.13 -12.26 -7.57
N LEU A 92 -7.76 -11.24 -6.79
CA LEU A 92 -7.66 -9.86 -7.30
C LEU A 92 -6.56 -9.71 -8.35
N ASP A 93 -5.47 -10.47 -8.25
CA ASP A 93 -4.43 -10.49 -9.28
C ASP A 93 -4.94 -11.05 -10.61
N HIS A 94 -5.78 -12.11 -10.59
CA HIS A 94 -6.48 -12.60 -11.78
C HIS A 94 -7.43 -11.55 -12.37
N ILE A 95 -8.24 -10.90 -11.53
CA ILE A 95 -9.16 -9.84 -11.96
C ILE A 95 -8.39 -8.68 -12.60
N ALA A 96 -7.23 -8.33 -12.03
CA ALA A 96 -6.39 -7.24 -12.48
C ALA A 96 -5.48 -7.62 -13.67
N GLY A 97 -5.44 -8.88 -14.10
CA GLY A 97 -4.53 -9.33 -15.16
C GLY A 97 -3.05 -9.15 -14.84
N GLY A 98 -2.65 -9.42 -13.58
CA GLY A 98 -1.25 -9.33 -13.13
C GLY A 98 -0.77 -7.91 -12.80
N ARG A 99 -1.67 -6.96 -12.53
CA ARG A 99 -1.33 -5.57 -12.15
C ARG A 99 -1.39 -5.32 -10.65
N PHE A 100 -1.87 -6.28 -9.85
CA PHE A 100 -2.08 -6.11 -8.42
C PHE A 100 -0.78 -6.09 -7.62
N GLN A 101 -0.73 -5.27 -6.58
CA GLN A 101 0.33 -5.21 -5.57
C GLN A 101 -0.30 -5.30 -4.17
N LEU A 102 0.25 -6.16 -3.31
CA LEU A 102 -0.31 -6.41 -1.99
C LEU A 102 0.37 -5.55 -0.92
N GLY A 103 -0.28 -4.48 -0.51
CA GLY A 103 0.18 -3.65 0.59
C GLY A 103 -0.22 -4.23 1.95
N LEU A 104 0.71 -4.32 2.89
CA LEU A 104 0.52 -4.90 4.21
C LEU A 104 1.09 -3.98 5.31
N GLY A 105 0.36 -3.87 6.42
CA GLY A 105 0.76 -3.13 7.61
C GLY A 105 0.32 -3.82 8.89
N ALA A 106 0.96 -3.49 10.00
CA ALA A 106 0.65 -4.09 11.30
C ALA A 106 -0.73 -3.65 11.87
N GLY A 107 -1.31 -2.59 11.32
CA GLY A 107 -2.52 -1.95 11.85
C GLY A 107 -2.21 -0.94 12.96
N TRP A 108 -3.12 0.00 13.20
CA TRP A 108 -2.87 1.05 14.20
C TRP A 108 -4.13 1.72 14.76
N PHE A 109 -5.23 1.77 14.04
CA PHE A 109 -6.39 2.61 14.39
C PHE A 109 -7.28 1.91 15.41
N GLN A 110 -7.01 2.18 16.71
CA GLN A 110 -7.71 1.57 17.84
C GLN A 110 -9.23 1.82 17.84
N PRO A 111 -9.73 3.04 17.53
CA PRO A 111 -11.18 3.28 17.57
C PRO A 111 -11.98 2.39 16.61
N GLU A 112 -11.47 2.12 15.43
CA GLU A 112 -12.08 1.20 14.46
C GLU A 112 -12.06 -0.25 14.95
N ALA A 113 -10.91 -0.68 15.45
CA ALA A 113 -10.74 -2.02 15.99
C ALA A 113 -11.71 -2.31 17.14
N ASP A 114 -11.86 -1.36 18.08
CA ASP A 114 -12.78 -1.47 19.21
C ASP A 114 -14.24 -1.49 18.76
N ALA A 115 -14.61 -0.62 17.82
CA ALA A 115 -15.98 -0.52 17.33
C ALA A 115 -16.44 -1.78 16.59
N TYR A 116 -15.53 -2.44 15.86
CA TYR A 116 -15.83 -3.69 15.15
C TYR A 116 -15.55 -4.95 15.99
N GLY A 117 -15.08 -4.80 17.24
CA GLY A 117 -14.73 -5.94 18.09
C GLY A 117 -13.52 -6.74 17.55
N ILE A 118 -12.65 -6.10 16.78
CA ILE A 118 -11.46 -6.73 16.20
C ILE A 118 -10.26 -6.49 17.11
N PRO A 119 -9.64 -7.52 17.70
CA PRO A 119 -8.54 -7.32 18.64
C PRO A 119 -7.29 -6.75 17.95
N LEU A 120 -6.94 -5.51 18.25
CA LEU A 120 -5.69 -4.91 17.77
C LEU A 120 -4.48 -5.40 18.60
N GLY A 121 -4.66 -5.55 19.90
CA GLY A 121 -3.62 -6.01 20.84
C GLY A 121 -2.57 -4.96 21.17
N THR A 122 -1.60 -5.33 21.99
CA THR A 122 -0.43 -4.50 22.31
C THR A 122 0.43 -4.29 21.08
N LEU A 123 1.31 -3.29 21.13
CA LEU A 123 2.24 -3.03 20.01
C LEU A 123 3.11 -4.26 19.70
N THR A 124 3.57 -4.99 20.72
CA THR A 124 4.36 -6.22 20.54
C THR A 124 3.54 -7.32 19.86
N GLU A 125 2.34 -7.61 20.36
CA GLU A 125 1.46 -8.62 19.78
C GLU A 125 1.07 -8.29 18.34
N ARG A 126 0.84 -7.02 18.06
CA ARG A 126 0.51 -6.53 16.72
C ARG A 126 1.61 -6.82 15.72
N PHE A 127 2.86 -6.51 16.08
CA PHE A 127 4.00 -6.79 15.21
C PHE A 127 4.35 -8.27 15.13
N ASP A 128 4.20 -9.04 16.21
CA ASP A 128 4.40 -10.49 16.16
C ASP A 128 3.37 -11.15 15.24
N ARG A 129 2.12 -10.72 15.34
CA ARG A 129 1.02 -11.13 14.44
C ARG A 129 1.30 -10.74 12.98
N PHE A 130 1.85 -9.56 12.78
CA PHE A 130 2.23 -9.07 11.47
C PHE A 130 3.34 -9.91 10.83
N ASP A 131 4.40 -10.19 11.56
CA ASP A 131 5.52 -11.01 11.07
C ASP A 131 5.05 -12.43 10.68
N GLU A 132 4.25 -13.08 11.52
CA GLU A 132 3.64 -14.40 11.19
C GLU A 132 2.68 -14.32 10.00
N GLY A 133 1.85 -13.28 9.95
CA GLY A 133 0.86 -13.09 8.89
C GLY A 133 1.50 -12.89 7.51
N VAL A 134 2.57 -12.12 7.41
CA VAL A 134 3.31 -11.93 6.16
C VAL A 134 3.91 -13.26 5.69
N GLU A 135 4.51 -14.04 6.59
CA GLU A 135 5.07 -15.36 6.25
C GLU A 135 3.99 -16.34 5.75
N VAL A 136 2.82 -16.37 6.41
CA VAL A 136 1.67 -17.19 5.97
C VAL A 136 1.18 -16.77 4.59
N ILE A 137 1.03 -15.46 4.34
CA ILE A 137 0.57 -14.93 3.04
C ILE A 137 1.56 -15.33 1.93
N VAL A 138 2.84 -15.01 2.11
CA VAL A 138 3.88 -15.32 1.10
C VAL A 138 3.93 -16.82 0.83
N SER A 139 3.88 -17.65 1.88
CA SER A 139 3.90 -19.10 1.71
C SER A 139 2.69 -19.62 0.91
N LEU A 140 1.48 -19.14 1.21
CA LEU A 140 0.26 -19.53 0.49
C LEU A 140 0.27 -19.09 -0.98
N LEU A 141 0.77 -17.89 -1.26
CA LEU A 141 0.86 -17.37 -2.63
C LEU A 141 1.89 -18.09 -3.49
N THR A 142 2.94 -18.68 -2.87
CA THR A 142 4.09 -19.23 -3.62
C THR A 142 4.21 -20.76 -3.57
N ARG A 143 3.72 -21.42 -2.51
CA ARG A 143 3.86 -22.87 -2.33
C ARG A 143 2.56 -23.60 -2.68
N THR A 144 2.68 -24.83 -3.19
CA THR A 144 1.52 -25.70 -3.48
C THR A 144 0.72 -26.04 -2.22
N ARG A 145 1.42 -26.23 -1.09
CA ARG A 145 0.85 -26.51 0.23
C ARG A 145 1.59 -25.73 1.29
N THR A 146 0.85 -25.23 2.26
CA THR A 146 1.42 -24.49 3.39
C THR A 146 0.94 -25.07 4.71
N THR A 147 1.90 -25.42 5.55
CA THR A 147 1.69 -25.71 6.98
C THR A 147 2.48 -24.69 7.78
N PHE A 148 1.84 -24.02 8.71
CA PHE A 148 2.44 -23.04 9.60
C PHE A 148 1.88 -23.20 11.01
N ALA A 149 2.74 -23.20 12.03
CA ALA A 149 2.38 -23.34 13.44
C ALA A 149 3.06 -22.24 14.26
N GLY A 150 2.48 -21.04 14.21
CA GLY A 150 2.92 -19.90 15.00
C GLY A 150 2.16 -19.76 16.31
N ARG A 151 2.40 -18.65 16.97
CA ARG A 151 1.69 -18.25 18.19
C ARG A 151 0.28 -17.73 17.88
N TYR A 152 0.12 -16.99 16.79
CA TYR A 152 -1.13 -16.31 16.43
C TYR A 152 -1.86 -17.00 15.29
N TYR A 153 -1.14 -17.64 14.37
CA TYR A 153 -1.75 -18.33 13.24
C TYR A 153 -1.31 -19.79 13.19
N ARG A 154 -2.28 -20.64 12.87
CA ARG A 154 -2.05 -22.06 12.64
C ARG A 154 -2.83 -22.50 11.43
N ILE A 155 -2.14 -23.02 10.42
CA ILE A 155 -2.72 -23.60 9.21
C ILE A 155 -2.05 -24.95 8.93
N THR A 156 -2.81 -25.89 8.38
CA THR A 156 -2.32 -27.25 8.12
C THR A 156 -2.68 -27.64 6.71
N ASP A 157 -1.67 -28.00 5.91
CA ASP A 157 -1.81 -28.47 4.54
C ASP A 157 -2.73 -27.58 3.66
N ALA A 158 -2.71 -26.27 3.93
CA ALA A 158 -3.59 -25.31 3.28
C ALA A 158 -3.16 -25.03 1.84
N ARG A 159 -4.15 -24.78 0.99
CA ARG A 159 -3.99 -24.43 -0.43
C ARG A 159 -4.47 -23.00 -0.67
N CYS A 160 -3.86 -22.36 -1.65
CA CYS A 160 -4.35 -21.11 -2.26
C CYS A 160 -4.27 -21.30 -3.78
N GLU A 161 -5.40 -21.66 -4.38
CA GLU A 161 -5.51 -21.94 -5.82
C GLU A 161 -6.75 -21.22 -6.39
N PRO A 162 -6.64 -20.66 -7.60
CA PRO A 162 -5.44 -20.64 -8.44
C PRO A 162 -4.33 -19.78 -7.84
N LYS A 163 -3.07 -20.06 -8.23
CA LYS A 163 -1.95 -19.16 -7.93
C LYS A 163 -2.14 -17.82 -8.66
N PRO A 164 -1.51 -16.73 -8.21
CA PRO A 164 -1.51 -15.47 -8.94
C PRO A 164 -1.12 -15.63 -10.41
N VAL A 165 -1.55 -14.69 -11.24
CA VAL A 165 -1.11 -14.57 -12.65
C VAL A 165 0.35 -14.16 -12.72
N GLN A 166 0.77 -13.26 -11.81
CA GLN A 166 2.16 -12.89 -11.65
C GLN A 166 2.95 -14.05 -11.03
N ASP A 167 4.19 -14.28 -11.46
CA ASP A 167 5.09 -15.23 -10.78
C ASP A 167 5.22 -14.93 -9.29
N ARG A 168 5.16 -13.64 -8.94
CA ARG A 168 5.11 -13.14 -7.57
C ARG A 168 4.31 -11.84 -7.52
N ILE A 169 3.28 -11.78 -6.66
CA ILE A 169 2.63 -10.51 -6.33
C ILE A 169 3.63 -9.68 -5.51
N PRO A 170 3.96 -8.44 -5.93
CA PRO A 170 4.83 -7.57 -5.13
C PRO A 170 4.22 -7.28 -3.76
N ILE A 171 5.01 -7.49 -2.71
CA ILE A 171 4.63 -7.20 -1.34
C ILE A 171 5.09 -5.78 -0.99
N VAL A 172 4.13 -4.93 -0.69
CA VAL A 172 4.37 -3.56 -0.21
C VAL A 172 4.20 -3.54 1.30
N ILE A 173 5.21 -3.10 2.03
CA ILE A 173 5.10 -2.95 3.50
C ILE A 173 5.15 -1.47 3.85
N GLY A 174 4.07 -1.00 4.52
CA GLY A 174 3.94 0.38 4.94
C GLY A 174 4.41 0.62 6.38
N GLY A 175 5.03 1.78 6.58
CA GLY A 175 5.39 2.29 7.89
C GLY A 175 6.86 2.67 8.04
N ARG A 176 7.18 3.34 9.17
CA ARG A 176 8.50 3.94 9.43
C ARG A 176 9.16 3.48 10.74
N GLY A 177 8.67 2.40 11.34
CA GLY A 177 9.22 1.86 12.58
C GLY A 177 10.62 1.25 12.38
N PRO A 178 11.70 1.84 12.92
CA PRO A 178 13.06 1.44 12.56
C PRO A 178 13.44 0.02 13.03
N ARG A 179 12.87 -0.47 14.13
CA ARG A 179 13.24 -1.77 14.71
C ARG A 179 12.44 -2.95 14.18
N ARG A 180 11.12 -2.79 14.02
CA ARG A 180 10.22 -3.88 13.65
C ARG A 180 9.79 -3.77 12.19
N THR A 181 9.21 -2.63 11.78
CA THR A 181 8.73 -2.45 10.42
C THR A 181 9.86 -2.63 9.41
N LEU A 182 10.97 -1.90 9.56
CA LEU A 182 12.07 -1.97 8.58
C LEU A 182 12.78 -3.33 8.56
N ARG A 183 12.80 -4.06 9.68
CA ARG A 183 13.26 -5.45 9.69
C ARG A 183 12.35 -6.37 8.86
N THR A 184 11.02 -6.20 8.98
CA THR A 184 10.06 -6.97 8.18
C THR A 184 10.12 -6.58 6.71
N VAL A 185 10.31 -5.28 6.41
CA VAL A 185 10.59 -4.78 5.05
C VAL A 185 11.82 -5.48 4.47
N ALA A 186 12.94 -5.45 5.16
CA ALA A 186 14.18 -6.10 4.69
C ALA A 186 13.99 -7.59 4.39
N ARG A 187 13.16 -8.30 5.18
CA ARG A 187 12.93 -9.73 5.01
C ARG A 187 11.97 -10.07 3.87
N TRP A 188 10.89 -9.29 3.67
CA TRP A 188 9.76 -9.73 2.88
C TRP A 188 9.34 -8.79 1.74
N ALA A 189 9.61 -7.48 1.87
CA ALA A 189 9.05 -6.50 0.96
C ALA A 189 9.79 -6.46 -0.39
N ASP A 190 9.03 -6.29 -1.45
CA ASP A 190 9.51 -5.84 -2.75
C ASP A 190 9.43 -4.31 -2.85
N HIS A 191 8.64 -3.70 -1.95
CA HIS A 191 8.43 -2.26 -1.93
C HIS A 191 8.19 -1.79 -0.48
N TRP A 192 8.98 -0.82 -0.04
CA TRP A 192 8.76 -0.11 1.22
C TRP A 192 8.02 1.19 0.97
N ASP A 193 6.90 1.37 1.67
CA ASP A 193 6.09 2.58 1.62
C ASP A 193 6.20 3.38 2.92
N MET A 194 6.54 4.64 2.80
CA MET A 194 6.62 5.58 3.91
C MET A 194 5.62 6.72 3.73
N THR A 195 4.79 6.98 4.73
CA THR A 195 4.05 8.23 4.80
C THR A 195 5.04 9.40 4.80
N ARG A 196 4.61 10.58 4.34
CA ARG A 196 5.45 11.78 4.23
C ARG A 196 6.43 11.89 5.41
N PRO A 197 7.73 11.95 5.17
CA PRO A 197 8.73 12.23 6.21
C PRO A 197 8.56 13.67 6.74
N GLU A 198 9.00 13.90 7.96
CA GLU A 198 9.00 15.24 8.56
C GLU A 198 9.95 16.16 7.78
N ASP A 199 11.10 15.60 7.40
CA ASP A 199 12.10 16.24 6.56
C ASP A 199 12.93 15.18 5.78
N THR A 200 13.82 15.64 4.93
CA THR A 200 14.75 14.77 4.18
C THR A 200 15.73 14.02 5.09
N GLY A 201 16.04 14.54 6.26
CA GLY A 201 16.91 13.89 7.24
C GLY A 201 16.26 12.65 7.87
N GLU A 202 14.95 12.70 8.14
CA GLU A 202 14.21 11.51 8.59
C GLU A 202 14.24 10.40 7.52
N TRP A 203 13.98 10.76 6.27
CA TRP A 203 14.04 9.83 5.15
C TRP A 203 15.41 9.15 5.06
N THR A 204 16.49 9.94 4.98
CA THR A 204 17.86 9.43 4.86
C THR A 204 18.24 8.50 6.01
N ARG A 205 17.87 8.88 7.25
CA ARG A 205 18.13 8.06 8.44
C ARG A 205 17.39 6.73 8.40
N LEU A 206 16.14 6.70 7.97
CA LEU A 206 15.35 5.47 7.91
C LEU A 206 15.79 4.58 6.74
N ASP A 207 16.18 5.14 5.59
CA ASP A 207 16.77 4.36 4.50
C ASP A 207 18.10 3.72 4.92
N ALA A 208 18.94 4.43 5.69
CA ALA A 208 20.15 3.85 6.24
C ALA A 208 19.85 2.65 7.17
N VAL A 209 18.86 2.78 8.06
CA VAL A 209 18.41 1.66 8.92
C VAL A 209 17.88 0.48 8.11
N LEU A 210 17.14 0.73 7.04
CA LEU A 210 16.69 -0.35 6.14
C LEU A 210 17.89 -1.07 5.51
N ARG A 211 18.89 -0.33 5.04
CA ARG A 211 20.14 -0.91 4.49
C ARG A 211 20.89 -1.76 5.51
N GLU A 212 20.95 -1.34 6.76
CA GLU A 212 21.53 -2.13 7.85
C GLU A 212 20.78 -3.44 8.07
N HIS A 213 19.45 -3.42 8.08
CA HIS A 213 18.64 -4.64 8.18
C HIS A 213 18.83 -5.57 6.98
N CYS A 214 18.93 -5.03 5.77
CA CYS A 214 19.23 -5.81 4.56
C CYS A 214 20.62 -6.46 4.66
N ALA A 215 21.64 -5.71 5.04
CA ALA A 215 23.00 -6.23 5.22
C ALA A 215 23.08 -7.36 6.26
N ALA A 216 22.32 -7.25 7.35
CA ALA A 216 22.26 -8.28 8.40
C ALA A 216 21.73 -9.63 7.93
N ILE A 217 21.00 -9.67 6.81
CA ILE A 217 20.46 -10.92 6.21
C ILE A 217 21.05 -11.22 4.82
N GLY A 218 22.05 -10.45 4.37
CA GLY A 218 22.68 -10.65 3.07
C GLY A 218 21.81 -10.30 1.86
N ARG A 219 20.82 -9.40 2.03
CA ARG A 219 19.94 -8.95 0.95
C ARG A 219 20.45 -7.64 0.35
N ASP A 220 20.42 -7.53 -0.99
CA ASP A 220 20.69 -6.25 -1.65
C ASP A 220 19.53 -5.26 -1.38
N PRO A 221 19.77 -4.10 -0.74
CA PRO A 221 18.75 -3.11 -0.52
C PRO A 221 18.20 -2.49 -1.83
N ALA A 222 18.87 -2.62 -2.95
CA ALA A 222 18.41 -2.16 -4.25
C ALA A 222 17.22 -3.00 -4.79
N GLU A 223 17.01 -4.21 -4.29
CA GLU A 223 15.83 -5.03 -4.62
C GLU A 223 14.52 -4.47 -4.05
N ILE A 224 14.61 -3.53 -3.11
CA ILE A 224 13.44 -2.96 -2.44
C ILE A 224 13.16 -1.59 -3.02
N ARG A 225 12.05 -1.45 -3.75
CA ARG A 225 11.54 -0.14 -4.20
C ARG A 225 11.12 0.72 -3.01
N ARG A 226 11.27 2.02 -3.09
CA ARG A 226 10.96 2.97 -2.04
C ARG A 226 9.92 3.98 -2.48
N SER A 227 8.85 4.16 -1.72
CA SER A 227 7.87 5.20 -1.98
C SER A 227 7.64 6.12 -0.79
N VAL A 228 7.19 7.33 -1.11
CA VAL A 228 6.77 8.35 -0.15
C VAL A 228 5.44 8.94 -0.56
N HIS A 229 4.52 9.08 0.41
CA HIS A 229 3.27 9.80 0.20
C HIS A 229 3.47 11.30 0.35
N LEU A 230 2.94 12.07 -0.62
CA LEU A 230 2.68 13.49 -0.50
C LEU A 230 1.17 13.71 -0.36
N TRP A 231 0.77 14.54 0.60
CA TRP A 231 -0.61 15.00 0.65
C TRP A 231 -0.87 15.96 -0.50
N TRP A 232 -2.02 15.79 -1.13
CA TRP A 232 -2.46 16.63 -2.24
C TRP A 232 -3.83 17.23 -1.92
N ALA A 233 -3.83 18.44 -1.36
CA ALA A 233 -5.04 19.21 -1.09
C ALA A 233 -5.62 19.81 -2.38
N THR A 234 -6.88 20.26 -2.32
CA THR A 234 -7.60 20.74 -3.50
C THR A 234 -6.98 22.02 -4.10
N ASP A 235 -6.39 22.84 -3.27
CA ASP A 235 -5.82 24.14 -3.56
C ASP A 235 -4.26 24.12 -3.70
N ASP A 236 -3.64 22.93 -3.62
CA ASP A 236 -2.20 22.83 -3.82
C ASP A 236 -1.82 23.15 -5.27
N ASP A 237 -0.73 23.91 -5.41
CA ASP A 237 -0.14 24.23 -6.71
C ASP A 237 0.56 22.99 -7.30
N PRO A 238 0.18 22.54 -8.51
CA PRO A 238 0.82 21.41 -9.18
C PRO A 238 2.34 21.57 -9.37
N ALA A 239 2.83 22.78 -9.63
CA ALA A 239 4.26 23.03 -9.80
C ALA A 239 5.02 22.83 -8.48
N ALA A 240 4.48 23.32 -7.37
CA ALA A 240 5.09 23.13 -6.05
C ALA A 240 5.09 21.64 -5.61
N LEU A 241 4.07 20.88 -6.00
CA LEU A 241 4.04 19.44 -5.78
C LEU A 241 5.10 18.71 -6.62
N ALA A 242 5.28 19.11 -7.88
CA ALA A 242 6.30 18.56 -8.76
C ALA A 242 7.72 18.86 -8.24
N ASP A 243 7.98 20.09 -7.78
CA ASP A 243 9.26 20.47 -7.16
C ASP A 243 9.55 19.63 -5.91
N THR A 244 8.53 19.40 -5.06
CA THR A 244 8.65 18.54 -3.87
C THR A 244 8.97 17.11 -4.27
N ALA A 245 8.30 16.57 -5.29
CA ALA A 245 8.53 15.24 -5.81
C ALA A 245 9.94 15.09 -6.40
N ALA A 246 10.44 16.10 -7.11
CA ALA A 246 11.81 16.13 -7.62
C ALA A 246 12.85 16.12 -6.48
N GLY A 247 12.61 16.84 -5.40
CA GLY A 247 13.44 16.82 -4.20
C GLY A 247 13.50 15.43 -3.54
N LEU A 248 12.37 14.73 -3.45
CA LEU A 248 12.30 13.35 -2.95
C LEU A 248 13.02 12.38 -3.88
N ALA A 249 12.86 12.52 -5.19
CA ALA A 249 13.58 11.72 -6.18
C ALA A 249 15.11 11.89 -6.05
N ALA A 250 15.59 13.12 -5.87
CA ALA A 250 17.00 13.40 -5.63
C ALA A 250 17.51 12.78 -4.31
N ALA A 251 16.64 12.59 -3.33
CA ALA A 251 16.95 11.90 -2.08
C ALA A 251 16.87 10.36 -2.17
N GLY A 252 16.59 9.79 -3.36
CA GLY A 252 16.57 8.35 -3.60
C GLY A 252 15.19 7.69 -3.43
N VAL A 253 14.10 8.44 -3.53
CA VAL A 253 12.74 7.90 -3.61
C VAL A 253 12.47 7.42 -5.04
N ASP A 254 11.98 6.19 -5.20
CA ASP A 254 11.69 5.57 -6.49
C ASP A 254 10.27 5.84 -6.99
N LEU A 255 9.32 6.09 -6.05
CA LEU A 255 7.92 6.34 -6.35
C LEU A 255 7.36 7.42 -5.42
N VAL A 256 6.83 8.49 -5.98
CA VAL A 256 6.08 9.50 -5.23
C VAL A 256 4.58 9.26 -5.39
N VAL A 257 3.87 9.12 -4.28
CA VAL A 257 2.44 8.84 -4.24
C VAL A 257 1.67 10.07 -3.81
N PHE A 258 0.92 10.68 -4.72
CA PHE A 258 0.07 11.84 -4.43
C PHE A 258 -1.24 11.38 -3.77
N SER A 259 -1.34 11.57 -2.46
CA SER A 259 -2.51 11.17 -1.67
C SER A 259 -3.55 12.28 -1.66
N MET A 260 -4.59 12.09 -2.44
CA MET A 260 -5.67 13.06 -2.60
C MET A 260 -6.64 13.01 -1.41
N ARG A 261 -7.39 14.10 -1.25
CA ARG A 261 -8.57 14.18 -0.37
C ARG A 261 -9.81 14.43 -1.20
N ALA A 262 -10.95 13.92 -0.75
CA ALA A 262 -12.23 14.24 -1.34
C ALA A 262 -12.51 15.76 -1.25
N PRO A 263 -13.26 16.35 -2.22
CA PRO A 263 -13.86 15.70 -3.37
C PRO A 263 -12.84 15.26 -4.41
N TYR A 264 -13.07 14.09 -5.05
CA TYR A 264 -12.18 13.55 -6.07
C TYR A 264 -12.57 14.10 -7.45
N ASP A 265 -11.77 15.02 -7.96
CA ASP A 265 -11.98 15.68 -9.25
C ASP A 265 -10.88 15.27 -10.23
N ALA A 266 -11.26 14.52 -11.27
CA ALA A 266 -10.34 14.04 -12.30
C ALA A 266 -9.64 15.17 -13.09
N ARG A 267 -10.25 16.35 -13.16
CA ARG A 267 -9.66 17.52 -13.84
C ARG A 267 -8.36 18.00 -13.21
N ARG A 268 -8.08 17.60 -11.97
CA ARG A 268 -6.84 17.93 -11.26
C ARG A 268 -5.63 17.13 -11.75
N LEU A 269 -5.85 15.99 -12.41
CA LEU A 269 -4.78 15.09 -12.83
C LEU A 269 -3.91 15.69 -13.94
N GLU A 270 -4.52 16.28 -14.97
CA GLU A 270 -3.82 16.84 -16.12
C GLU A 270 -2.81 17.97 -15.74
N PRO A 271 -3.19 18.97 -14.91
CA PRO A 271 -2.24 19.99 -14.48
C PRO A 271 -1.05 19.42 -13.71
N LEU A 272 -1.28 18.44 -12.82
CA LEU A 272 -0.19 17.79 -12.11
C LEU A 272 0.68 16.97 -13.06
N ALA A 273 0.08 16.22 -13.97
CA ALA A 273 0.81 15.42 -14.96
C ALA A 273 1.71 16.30 -15.85
N ALA A 274 1.22 17.46 -16.28
CA ALA A 274 1.99 18.43 -17.05
C ALA A 274 3.18 18.97 -16.25
N ALA A 275 2.99 19.29 -14.97
CA ALA A 275 4.07 19.78 -14.10
C ALA A 275 5.13 18.71 -13.81
N LEU A 276 4.74 17.43 -13.70
CA LEU A 276 5.66 16.31 -13.47
C LEU A 276 6.46 15.91 -14.72
N ALA A 277 5.99 16.28 -15.90
CA ALA A 277 6.65 16.01 -17.18
C ALA A 277 7.61 17.13 -17.63
N ALA A 278 7.55 18.30 -16.99
CA ALA A 278 8.37 19.48 -17.29
C ALA A 278 9.77 19.36 -16.68
#